data_701be11f110fdfeced7a9d80e17e2fd0
#
_entry.id   701be11f110fdfeced7a9d80e17e2fd0
#
_cell.length_a   1.000
_cell.length_b   1.000
_cell.length_c   1.000
_cell.angle_alpha   90.00
_cell.angle_beta   90.00
_cell.angle_gamma   90.00
#
_symmetry.space_group_name_H-M   'P 1'
#
loop_
_entity.id
_entity.type
_entity.pdbx_description
1 polymer ?
#
loop_
_entity_poly.entity_id
_entity_poly.type
_entity_poly.pdbx_seq_one_letter_code
_entity_poly.pdbx_strand_id
1 'polypeptide(L)'
;MKYKIPLFVLAAIVLAACSATSIAPTPTLDAVQQTGQAVYNLRCAQCHALAPDTVVIGPSMAGIATRAATRVDGYDAEAYIERSILVPKDYIVAGFVDTMPTNFGKELTSAELTGLVAYLMTLK
;
A
#
# COMPACT_ATOMS: atom_id res chain seq x y z
N MET A 1 -5.90 60.05 36.44
CA MET A 1 -6.16 58.67 36.92
C MET A 1 -5.24 57.69 36.18
N LYS A 2 -4.23 57.13 36.88
CA LYS A 2 -3.29 56.17 36.26
C LYS A 2 -3.81 54.78 36.57
N TYR A 3 -4.39 54.09 35.58
CA TYR A 3 -4.79 52.71 35.73
C TYR A 3 -3.55 51.82 35.73
N LYS A 4 -3.19 51.26 36.87
CA LYS A 4 -2.19 50.20 36.99
C LYS A 4 -2.87 48.88 36.63
N ILE A 5 -2.71 48.43 35.37
CA ILE A 5 -3.14 47.10 34.95
C ILE A 5 -2.23 46.09 35.67
N PRO A 6 -2.73 45.17 36.48
CA PRO A 6 -1.89 44.22 37.18
C PRO A 6 -1.26 43.26 36.15
N LEU A 7 0.05 43.08 36.29
CA LEU A 7 0.91 42.24 35.45
C LEU A 7 0.46 40.77 35.30
N PHE A 8 -0.47 40.35 36.17
CA PHE A 8 -1.03 38.99 36.17
C PHE A 8 -2.08 38.70 35.12
N VAL A 9 -2.64 39.70 34.43
CA VAL A 9 -3.64 39.49 33.39
C VAL A 9 -2.99 39.18 32.02
N LEU A 10 -1.73 39.52 31.82
CA LEU A 10 -1.03 39.28 30.56
C LEU A 10 -0.49 37.84 30.45
N ALA A 11 -0.37 37.10 31.54
CA ALA A 11 0.18 35.73 31.55
C ALA A 11 -0.83 34.64 31.18
N ALA A 12 -2.15 34.97 31.13
CA ALA A 12 -3.21 33.97 30.89
C ALA A 12 -3.59 33.74 29.42
N ILE A 13 -3.04 34.53 28.49
CA ILE A 13 -3.46 34.48 27.06
C ILE A 13 -2.53 33.63 26.18
N VAL A 14 -1.41 33.16 26.70
CA VAL A 14 -0.37 32.47 25.87
C VAL A 14 -0.52 30.93 25.85
N LEU A 15 -1.45 30.33 26.59
CA LEU A 15 -1.58 28.87 26.69
C LEU A 15 -2.71 28.23 25.85
N ALA A 16 -3.33 28.94 24.91
CA ALA A 16 -4.44 28.40 24.12
C ALA A 16 -4.12 28.12 22.64
N ALA A 17 -2.85 27.97 22.28
CA ALA A 17 -2.44 27.61 20.91
C ALA A 17 -1.86 26.19 20.84
N CYS A 18 -2.50 25.20 21.48
CA CYS A 18 -2.34 23.82 21.07
C CYS A 18 -3.17 23.63 19.79
N SER A 19 -2.57 23.93 18.63
CA SER A 19 -3.14 23.55 17.34
C SER A 19 -3.40 22.06 17.34
N ALA A 20 -4.67 21.67 17.38
CA ALA A 20 -5.06 20.31 17.08
C ALA A 20 -4.66 20.05 15.62
N THR A 21 -3.50 19.44 15.42
CA THR A 21 -3.14 18.86 14.14
C THR A 21 -4.17 17.78 13.88
N SER A 22 -5.13 18.04 13.01
CA SER A 22 -6.06 17.01 12.54
C SER A 22 -5.23 16.00 11.76
N ILE A 23 -4.88 14.90 12.41
CA ILE A 23 -4.30 13.73 11.75
C ILE A 23 -5.43 13.20 10.86
N ALA A 24 -5.28 13.39 9.54
CA ALA A 24 -6.17 12.76 8.58
C ALA A 24 -6.17 11.25 8.86
N PRO A 25 -7.33 10.60 8.97
CA PRO A 25 -7.36 9.16 9.25
C PRO A 25 -6.59 8.43 8.15
N THR A 26 -5.58 7.66 8.54
CA THR A 26 -4.91 6.73 7.63
C THR A 26 -6.00 5.80 7.09
N PRO A 27 -6.13 5.61 5.76
CA PRO A 27 -7.13 4.73 5.20
C PRO A 27 -6.96 3.33 5.80
N THR A 28 -7.97 2.89 6.55
CA THR A 28 -7.98 1.57 7.18
C THR A 28 -8.37 0.55 6.14
N LEU A 29 -7.60 -0.54 6.02
CA LEU A 29 -7.94 -1.66 5.15
C LEU A 29 -9.26 -2.29 5.59
N ASP A 30 -10.12 -2.63 4.64
CA ASP A 30 -11.30 -3.45 4.90
C ASP A 30 -10.94 -4.92 5.17
N ALA A 31 -11.92 -5.75 5.53
CA ALA A 31 -11.68 -7.15 5.89
C ALA A 31 -11.09 -7.99 4.74
N VAL A 32 -11.48 -7.70 3.49
CA VAL A 32 -10.96 -8.39 2.30
C VAL A 32 -9.51 -8.00 2.07
N GLN A 33 -9.21 -6.71 2.13
CA GLN A 33 -7.85 -6.19 2.00
C GLN A 33 -6.92 -6.64 3.12
N GLN A 34 -7.42 -6.78 4.36
CA GLN A 34 -6.66 -7.34 5.49
C GLN A 34 -6.28 -8.81 5.24
N THR A 35 -7.20 -9.61 4.71
CA THR A 35 -6.91 -10.97 4.26
C THR A 35 -5.80 -10.97 3.23
N GLY A 36 -5.88 -10.10 2.24
CA GLY A 36 -4.85 -9.94 1.21
C GLY A 36 -3.51 -9.51 1.76
N GLN A 37 -3.49 -8.59 2.72
CA GLN A 37 -2.26 -8.17 3.39
C GLN A 37 -1.60 -9.34 4.13
N ALA A 38 -2.39 -10.20 4.80
CA ALA A 38 -1.87 -11.39 5.47
C ALA A 38 -1.24 -12.37 4.47
N VAL A 39 -1.90 -12.60 3.33
CA VAL A 39 -1.36 -13.42 2.23
C VAL A 39 -0.07 -12.81 1.68
N TYR A 40 -0.06 -11.50 1.42
CA TYR A 40 1.13 -10.80 0.94
C TYR A 40 2.31 -11.00 1.89
N ASN A 41 2.13 -10.78 3.18
CA ASN A 41 3.18 -10.92 4.18
C ASN A 41 3.75 -12.34 4.27
N LEU A 42 2.89 -13.34 4.09
CA LEU A 42 3.28 -14.75 4.19
C LEU A 42 3.94 -15.28 2.92
N ARG A 43 3.49 -14.84 1.73
CA ARG A 43 3.84 -15.48 0.46
C ARG A 43 4.68 -14.60 -0.47
N CYS A 44 4.54 -13.27 -0.38
CA CYS A 44 5.06 -12.34 -1.38
C CYS A 44 6.20 -11.46 -0.85
N ALA A 45 6.15 -11.08 0.43
CA ALA A 45 7.06 -10.10 1.03
C ALA A 45 8.54 -10.54 1.04
N GLN A 46 8.83 -11.84 0.97
CA GLN A 46 10.19 -12.35 0.88
C GLN A 46 10.87 -12.04 -0.48
N CYS A 47 10.08 -11.75 -1.51
CA CYS A 47 10.58 -11.44 -2.86
C CYS A 47 10.24 -10.02 -3.32
N HIS A 48 9.17 -9.42 -2.78
CA HIS A 48 8.67 -8.10 -3.17
C HIS A 48 8.64 -7.14 -1.98
N ALA A 49 9.30 -5.99 -2.10
CA ALA A 49 9.24 -4.95 -1.08
C ALA A 49 7.99 -4.06 -1.26
N LEU A 50 7.53 -3.41 -0.18
CA LEU A 50 6.52 -2.34 -0.22
C LEU A 50 7.16 -0.95 -0.33
N ALA A 51 8.46 -0.83 -0.01
CA ALA A 51 9.16 0.44 -0.11
C ALA A 51 9.44 0.79 -1.58
N PRO A 52 9.29 2.07 -2.00
CA PRO A 52 9.62 2.51 -3.35
C PRO A 52 11.08 2.17 -3.70
N ASP A 53 11.32 1.88 -4.98
CA ASP A 53 12.66 1.64 -5.56
C ASP A 53 13.49 0.56 -4.85
N THR A 54 12.84 -0.28 -4.05
CA THR A 54 13.50 -1.37 -3.33
C THR A 54 13.30 -2.67 -4.07
N VAL A 55 14.38 -3.24 -4.57
CA VAL A 55 14.43 -4.54 -5.22
C VAL A 55 14.96 -5.58 -4.22
N VAL A 56 14.23 -6.67 -4.03
CA VAL A 56 14.69 -7.85 -3.26
C VAL A 56 15.04 -8.97 -4.26
N ILE A 57 14.05 -9.66 -4.80
CA ILE A 57 14.15 -10.60 -5.91
C ILE A 57 13.30 -10.12 -7.06
N GLY A 58 12.06 -9.77 -6.77
CA GLY A 58 11.12 -9.15 -7.69
C GLY A 58 11.03 -7.64 -7.55
N PRO A 59 10.26 -6.97 -8.42
CA PRO A 59 10.03 -5.53 -8.34
C PRO A 59 9.28 -5.12 -7.07
N SER A 60 9.52 -3.88 -6.62
CA SER A 60 8.74 -3.28 -5.54
C SER A 60 7.24 -3.22 -5.88
N MET A 61 6.40 -3.47 -4.88
CA MET A 61 4.94 -3.31 -4.98
C MET A 61 4.46 -1.89 -4.72
N ALA A 62 5.33 -0.96 -4.26
CA ALA A 62 4.95 0.45 -4.11
C ALA A 62 4.38 0.99 -5.43
N GLY A 63 3.18 1.58 -5.41
CA GLY A 63 2.54 2.14 -6.59
C GLY A 63 2.10 1.11 -7.66
N ILE A 64 2.00 -0.17 -7.31
CA ILE A 64 1.65 -1.22 -8.30
C ILE A 64 0.26 -0.98 -8.90
N ALA A 65 -0.72 -0.55 -8.13
CA ALA A 65 -2.07 -0.28 -8.62
C ALA A 65 -2.09 0.76 -9.75
N THR A 66 -1.20 1.74 -9.70
CA THR A 66 -1.06 2.76 -10.74
C THR A 66 -0.30 2.24 -11.95
N ARG A 67 0.84 1.57 -11.73
CA ARG A 67 1.70 1.08 -12.83
C ARG A 67 1.08 -0.09 -13.60
N ALA A 68 0.30 -0.93 -12.95
CA ALA A 68 -0.29 -2.12 -13.55
C ALA A 68 -1.20 -1.81 -14.73
N ALA A 69 -1.96 -0.72 -14.65
CA ALA A 69 -2.92 -0.31 -15.69
C ALA A 69 -2.30 -0.03 -17.07
N THR A 70 -0.99 0.18 -17.14
CA THR A 70 -0.28 0.53 -18.38
C THR A 70 0.80 -0.49 -18.78
N ARG A 71 0.84 -1.64 -18.11
CA ARG A 71 1.89 -2.65 -18.33
C ARG A 71 1.67 -3.50 -19.56
N VAL A 72 0.43 -3.89 -19.80
CA VAL A 72 0.04 -4.76 -20.91
C VAL A 72 -1.24 -4.21 -21.53
N ASP A 73 -1.23 -4.00 -22.83
CA ASP A 73 -2.40 -3.52 -23.57
C ASP A 73 -3.58 -4.49 -23.41
N GLY A 74 -4.76 -3.94 -23.14
CA GLY A 74 -5.98 -4.70 -22.96
C GLY A 74 -6.21 -5.21 -21.52
N TYR A 75 -5.28 -4.99 -20.61
CA TYR A 75 -5.48 -5.28 -19.17
C TYR A 75 -5.66 -3.99 -18.40
N ASP A 76 -6.63 -3.97 -17.48
CA ASP A 76 -6.64 -2.99 -16.40
C ASP A 76 -5.68 -3.42 -15.29
N ALA A 77 -5.55 -2.61 -14.24
CA ALA A 77 -4.61 -2.87 -13.16
C ALA A 77 -4.92 -4.16 -12.41
N GLU A 78 -6.20 -4.44 -12.16
CA GLU A 78 -6.66 -5.61 -11.42
C GLU A 78 -6.39 -6.90 -12.23
N ALA A 79 -6.78 -6.93 -13.49
CA ALA A 79 -6.54 -8.05 -14.40
C ALA A 79 -5.04 -8.33 -14.58
N TYR A 80 -4.22 -7.28 -14.71
CA TYR A 80 -2.77 -7.44 -14.80
C TYR A 80 -2.19 -8.07 -13.52
N ILE A 81 -2.58 -7.58 -12.34
CA ILE A 81 -2.10 -8.09 -11.05
C ILE A 81 -2.50 -9.54 -10.87
N GLU A 82 -3.78 -9.86 -11.09
CA GLU A 82 -4.28 -11.24 -10.98
C GLU A 82 -3.54 -12.16 -11.94
N ARG A 83 -3.41 -11.76 -13.21
CA ARG A 83 -2.70 -12.54 -14.23
C ARG A 83 -1.24 -12.78 -13.86
N SER A 84 -0.56 -11.76 -13.34
CA SER A 84 0.84 -11.87 -12.91
C SER A 84 1.04 -12.83 -11.74
N ILE A 85 0.03 -12.98 -10.87
CA ILE A 85 0.06 -13.96 -9.77
C ILE A 85 -0.18 -15.37 -10.30
N LEU A 86 -1.18 -15.55 -11.16
CA LEU A 86 -1.60 -16.87 -11.64
C LEU A 86 -0.70 -17.43 -12.73
N VAL A 87 -0.18 -16.56 -13.61
CA VAL A 87 0.64 -16.93 -14.76
C VAL A 87 1.83 -15.97 -14.91
N PRO A 88 2.77 -15.97 -13.93
CA PRO A 88 3.83 -14.98 -13.86
C PRO A 88 4.76 -14.94 -15.08
N LYS A 89 4.80 -16.01 -15.87
CA LYS A 89 5.60 -16.08 -17.10
C LYS A 89 5.03 -15.33 -18.30
N ASP A 90 3.73 -14.96 -18.25
CA ASP A 90 3.09 -14.25 -19.36
C ASP A 90 3.69 -12.87 -19.59
N TYR A 91 4.13 -12.21 -18.52
CA TYR A 91 4.79 -10.91 -18.60
C TYR A 91 5.87 -10.78 -17.53
N ILE A 92 7.11 -10.70 -17.96
CA ILE A 92 8.25 -10.47 -17.09
C ILE A 92 8.64 -8.99 -17.17
N VAL A 93 8.64 -8.31 -16.04
CA VAL A 93 9.02 -6.89 -15.97
C VAL A 93 10.46 -6.72 -16.43
N ALA A 94 10.71 -5.76 -17.31
CA ALA A 94 12.05 -5.49 -17.84
C ALA A 94 13.08 -5.31 -16.70
N GLY A 95 14.22 -5.97 -16.84
CA GLY A 95 15.28 -5.97 -15.84
C GLY A 95 15.15 -7.07 -14.77
N PHE A 96 14.08 -7.87 -14.79
CA PHE A 96 13.88 -9.01 -13.89
C PHE A 96 13.97 -10.33 -14.65
N VAL A 97 14.16 -11.41 -13.89
CA VAL A 97 14.23 -12.78 -14.42
C VAL A 97 13.00 -13.60 -14.01
N ASP A 98 12.72 -14.67 -14.77
CA ASP A 98 11.57 -15.57 -14.51
C ASP A 98 11.89 -16.49 -13.31
N THR A 99 11.65 -15.97 -12.11
CA THR A 99 11.85 -16.70 -10.84
C THR A 99 10.62 -16.74 -9.95
N MET A 100 9.55 -16.04 -10.33
CA MET A 100 8.31 -16.05 -9.55
C MET A 100 7.66 -17.43 -9.61
N PRO A 101 7.26 -18.03 -8.46
CA PRO A 101 6.61 -19.34 -8.44
C PRO A 101 5.32 -19.37 -9.26
N THR A 102 5.06 -20.48 -9.97
CA THR A 102 3.91 -20.64 -10.89
C THR A 102 2.75 -21.43 -10.27
N ASN A 103 2.79 -21.72 -8.99
CA ASN A 103 1.85 -22.60 -8.30
C ASN A 103 0.80 -21.88 -7.45
N PHE A 104 0.81 -20.54 -7.41
CA PHE A 104 -0.14 -19.77 -6.62
C PHE A 104 -1.61 -20.05 -6.95
N GLY A 105 -1.93 -20.30 -8.22
CA GLY A 105 -3.28 -20.69 -8.62
C GLY A 105 -3.79 -22.02 -8.04
N LYS A 106 -2.88 -22.85 -7.49
CA LYS A 106 -3.22 -24.11 -6.80
C LYS A 106 -3.14 -23.98 -5.28
N GLU A 107 -2.34 -23.06 -4.78
CA GLU A 107 -2.07 -22.87 -3.35
C GLU A 107 -3.01 -21.86 -2.69
N LEU A 108 -3.42 -20.82 -3.43
CA LEU A 108 -4.34 -19.80 -2.93
C LEU A 108 -5.79 -20.23 -3.14
N THR A 109 -6.61 -20.07 -2.12
CA THR A 109 -8.07 -20.13 -2.26
C THR A 109 -8.54 -18.90 -3.06
N SER A 110 -9.76 -18.98 -3.61
CA SER A 110 -10.37 -17.84 -4.32
C SER A 110 -10.47 -16.60 -3.42
N ALA A 111 -10.79 -16.78 -2.14
CA ALA A 111 -10.89 -15.68 -1.18
C ALA A 111 -9.52 -15.01 -0.90
N GLU A 112 -8.46 -15.81 -0.79
CA GLU A 112 -7.09 -15.31 -0.62
C GLU A 112 -6.60 -14.56 -1.85
N LEU A 113 -6.85 -15.09 -3.05
CA LEU A 113 -6.50 -14.41 -4.29
C LEU A 113 -7.25 -13.09 -4.43
N THR A 114 -8.57 -13.08 -4.24
CA THR A 114 -9.37 -11.85 -4.27
C THR A 114 -8.86 -10.84 -3.24
N GLY A 115 -8.59 -11.28 -2.02
CA GLY A 115 -8.03 -10.44 -0.97
C GLY A 115 -6.67 -9.87 -1.35
N LEU A 116 -5.77 -10.70 -1.89
CA LEU A 116 -4.44 -10.27 -2.30
C LEU A 116 -4.49 -9.22 -3.40
N VAL A 117 -5.32 -9.42 -4.42
CA VAL A 117 -5.52 -8.43 -5.50
C VAL A 117 -6.09 -7.13 -4.91
N ALA A 118 -7.14 -7.21 -4.07
CA ALA A 118 -7.72 -6.05 -3.42
C ALA A 118 -6.71 -5.28 -2.55
N TYR A 119 -5.85 -5.98 -1.82
CA TYR A 119 -4.77 -5.35 -1.05
C TYR A 119 -3.77 -4.65 -1.97
N LEU A 120 -3.27 -5.32 -3.02
CA LEU A 120 -2.31 -4.74 -3.96
C LEU A 120 -2.89 -3.51 -4.67
N MET A 121 -4.20 -3.47 -4.92
CA MET A 121 -4.90 -2.31 -5.48
C MET A 121 -4.95 -1.09 -4.53
N THR A 122 -4.62 -1.25 -3.26
CA THR A 122 -4.46 -0.11 -2.33
C THR A 122 -3.09 0.58 -2.46
N LEU A 123 -2.10 -0.08 -3.06
CA LEU A 123 -0.72 0.39 -3.17
C LEU A 123 -0.55 1.33 -4.40
N LYS A 124 -0.88 2.61 -4.21
CA LYS A 124 -0.85 3.67 -5.22
C LYS A 124 0.42 4.52 -5.16
#